data_1fb09d6cf354d7d24ea2a5ceea844438
#
_entry.id   1fb09d6cf354d7d24ea2a5ceea844438
#
_cell.length_a   1.000
_cell.length_b   1.000
_cell.length_c   1.000
_cell.angle_alpha   90.00
_cell.angle_beta   90.00
_cell.angle_gamma   90.00
#
_symmetry.space_group_name_H-M   'P 1'
#
loop_
_entity.id
_entity.type
_entity.pdbx_description
1 polymer ?
#
loop_
_entity_poly.entity_id
_entity_poly.type
_entity_poly.pdbx_seq_one_letter_code
_entity_poly.pdbx_strand_id
1 'polypeptide(L)'
;FNVIKNSIESIQEKKENYSDLKGKIDIILNDNTYDVDFEIIDNGLGFGSFTGNIKDILNPYFTTKKKGTGLGLAIVNKTINDHNGSLEFIPIHNGAKILIKFIKWVQKY
;
A
#
# COMPACT_ATOMS: atom_id res chain seq x y z
N PHE A 1 -5.61 5.93 5.74
CA PHE A 1 -4.70 6.17 6.87
C PHE A 1 -3.73 5.00 7.08
N ASN A 2 -4.22 3.77 7.12
CA ASN A 2 -3.37 2.59 7.33
C ASN A 2 -2.30 2.42 6.25
N VAL A 3 -2.60 2.75 5.01
CA VAL A 3 -1.64 2.65 3.91
C VAL A 3 -0.50 3.64 4.11
N ILE A 4 -0.82 4.89 4.42
CA ILE A 4 0.19 5.92 4.66
C ILE A 4 1.02 5.59 5.90
N LYS A 5 0.37 5.13 6.96
CA LYS A 5 1.06 4.70 8.17
C LYS A 5 2.07 3.58 7.88
N ASN A 6 1.68 2.60 7.07
CA ASN A 6 2.57 1.51 6.68
C ASN A 6 3.78 2.03 5.91
N SER A 7 3.58 2.99 5.01
CA SER A 7 4.67 3.62 4.26
C SER A 7 5.64 4.35 5.19
N ILE A 8 5.12 5.11 6.15
CA ILE A 8 5.94 5.82 7.13
C ILE A 8 6.76 4.83 7.96
N GLU A 9 6.15 3.78 8.46
CA GLU A 9 6.83 2.78 9.26
C GLU A 9 7.91 2.05 8.45
N SER A 10 7.64 1.74 7.19
CA SER A 10 8.61 1.11 6.30
C SER A 10 9.84 2.00 6.09
N ILE A 11 9.62 3.31 5.91
CA ILE A 11 10.71 4.28 5.79
C ILE A 11 11.52 4.36 7.09
N GLN A 12 10.84 4.40 8.23
CA GLN A 12 11.50 4.47 9.53
C GLN A 12 12.37 3.24 9.79
N GLU A 13 11.89 2.06 9.45
CA GLU A 13 12.69 0.84 9.58
C GLU A 13 13.91 0.87 8.67
N LYS A 14 13.77 1.35 7.44
CA LYS A 14 14.90 1.46 6.51
C LYS A 14 15.95 2.44 7.03
N LYS A 15 15.53 3.53 7.67
CA LYS A 15 16.45 4.50 8.26
C LYS A 15 17.33 3.94 9.36
N GLU A 16 16.92 2.87 10.01
CA GLU A 16 17.75 2.21 11.03
C GLU A 16 19.08 1.72 10.46
N ASN A 17 19.10 1.32 9.19
CA ASN A 17 20.30 0.84 8.51
C ASN A 17 20.89 1.86 7.51
N TYR A 18 20.10 2.86 7.13
CA TYR A 18 20.48 3.88 6.16
C TYR A 18 20.11 5.25 6.71
N SER A 19 20.91 5.76 7.64
CA SER A 19 20.58 6.97 8.38
C SER A 19 20.49 8.23 7.52
N ASP A 20 21.12 8.24 6.36
CA ASP A 20 21.08 9.38 5.43
C ASP A 20 19.86 9.35 4.50
N LEU A 21 19.00 8.33 4.62
CA LEU A 21 17.83 8.21 3.78
C LEU A 21 16.88 9.38 4.01
N LYS A 22 16.50 10.04 2.93
CA LYS A 22 15.41 11.02 2.95
C LYS A 22 14.12 10.30 2.60
N GLY A 23 13.24 10.15 3.59
CA GLY A 23 11.96 9.50 3.36
C GLY A 23 11.11 10.26 2.37
N LYS A 24 10.48 9.54 1.45
CA LYS A 24 9.63 10.12 0.42
C LYS A 24 8.40 9.26 0.20
N ILE A 25 7.24 9.91 0.18
CA ILE A 25 5.97 9.27 -0.17
C ILE A 25 5.34 10.13 -1.25
N ASP A 26 5.11 9.55 -2.42
CA ASP A 26 4.39 10.20 -3.50
C ASP A 26 2.97 9.65 -3.55
N ILE A 27 1.99 10.53 -3.63
CA ILE A 27 0.59 10.16 -3.79
C ILE A 27 0.12 10.78 -5.10
N ILE A 28 -0.29 9.93 -6.04
CA ILE A 28 -0.71 10.35 -7.37
C ILE A 28 -2.16 9.95 -7.56
N LEU A 29 -3.00 10.91 -7.90
CA LEU A 29 -4.40 10.68 -8.21
C LEU A 29 -4.59 10.75 -9.73
N ASN A 30 -5.14 9.69 -10.30
CA ASN A 30 -5.49 9.66 -11.72
C ASN A 30 -7.01 9.59 -11.87
N ASP A 31 -7.57 10.61 -12.49
CA ASP A 31 -9.01 10.67 -12.76
C ASP A 31 -9.26 10.20 -14.19
N ASN A 32 -9.79 9.00 -14.32
CA ASN A 32 -10.04 8.36 -15.61
C ASN A 32 -11.54 8.42 -15.96
N THR A 33 -11.90 7.98 -17.16
CA THR A 33 -13.29 8.02 -17.62
C THR A 33 -14.22 7.16 -16.76
N TYR A 34 -13.80 5.93 -16.42
CA TYR A 34 -14.65 4.96 -15.74
C TYR A 34 -14.16 4.62 -14.33
N ASP A 35 -13.01 5.10 -13.94
CA ASP A 35 -12.46 4.85 -12.62
C ASP A 35 -11.59 5.99 -12.13
N VAL A 36 -11.26 5.93 -10.86
CA VAL A 36 -10.27 6.81 -10.24
C VAL A 36 -9.26 5.89 -9.58
N ASP A 37 -7.98 6.13 -9.79
CA ASP A 37 -6.96 5.38 -9.09
C ASP A 37 -6.02 6.27 -8.30
N PHE A 38 -5.45 5.68 -7.25
CA PHE A 38 -4.45 6.31 -6.41
C PHE A 38 -3.20 5.46 -6.43
N GLU A 39 -2.07 6.08 -6.71
CA GLU A 39 -0.78 5.44 -6.56
C GLU A 39 -0.10 6.00 -5.33
N ILE A 40 0.31 5.12 -4.43
CA ILE A 40 1.05 5.52 -3.22
C ILE A 40 2.40 4.84 -3.30
N ILE A 41 3.44 5.64 -3.46
CA ILE A 41 4.80 5.18 -3.73
C ILE A 41 5.69 5.65 -2.59
N ASP A 42 6.37 4.74 -1.91
CA ASP A 42 7.33 5.09 -0.87
C ASP A 42 8.72 4.54 -1.19
N ASN A 43 9.73 5.12 -0.56
CA ASN A 43 11.10 4.68 -0.66
C ASN A 43 11.60 3.93 0.58
N GLY A 44 10.70 3.25 1.26
CA GLY A 44 11.01 2.42 2.41
C GLY A 44 11.60 1.05 2.04
N LEU A 45 11.40 0.06 2.89
CA LEU A 45 11.91 -1.29 2.69
C LEU A 45 11.23 -2.02 1.53
N GLY A 46 10.01 -1.64 1.20
CA GLY A 46 9.23 -2.33 0.19
C GLY A 46 8.82 -3.73 0.65
N PHE A 47 8.72 -4.63 -0.31
CA PHE A 47 8.39 -6.04 -0.07
C PHE A 47 9.63 -6.93 -0.17
N GLY A 48 10.83 -6.35 -0.18
CA GLY A 48 12.07 -7.04 -0.54
C GLY A 48 12.47 -8.19 0.37
N SER A 49 12.07 -8.16 1.64
CA SER A 49 12.35 -9.26 2.57
C SER A 49 11.27 -10.33 2.58
N PHE A 50 10.16 -10.09 1.88
CA PHE A 50 9.05 -11.03 1.80
C PHE A 50 9.24 -11.97 0.61
N THR A 51 9.28 -13.27 0.88
CA THR A 51 9.50 -14.29 -0.15
C THR A 51 8.25 -15.10 -0.48
N GLY A 52 7.14 -14.86 0.21
CA GLY A 52 5.88 -15.57 0.00
C GLY A 52 5.01 -14.95 -1.09
N ASN A 53 3.76 -15.40 -1.15
CA ASN A 53 2.78 -14.87 -2.08
C ASN A 53 2.30 -13.49 -1.59
N ILE A 54 2.24 -12.52 -2.49
CA ILE A 54 1.76 -11.17 -2.16
C ILE A 54 0.35 -11.21 -1.53
N LYS A 55 -0.49 -12.16 -1.93
CA LYS A 55 -1.82 -12.32 -1.33
C LYS A 55 -1.78 -12.58 0.18
N ASP A 56 -0.70 -13.14 0.68
CA ASP A 56 -0.54 -13.40 2.12
C ASP A 56 -0.43 -12.09 2.91
N ILE A 57 0.04 -11.01 2.27
CA ILE A 57 0.11 -9.69 2.91
C ILE A 57 -1.27 -9.19 3.32
N LEU A 58 -2.32 -9.63 2.63
CA LEU A 58 -3.70 -9.27 2.91
C LEU A 58 -4.35 -10.12 4.00
N ASN A 59 -3.71 -11.22 4.40
CA ASN A 59 -4.27 -12.09 5.44
C ASN A 59 -4.26 -11.40 6.80
N PRO A 60 -5.32 -11.56 7.61
CA PRO A 60 -5.31 -11.06 8.97
C PRO A 60 -4.11 -11.60 9.75
N TYR A 61 -3.53 -10.77 10.59
CA TYR A 61 -2.39 -11.05 11.45
C TYR A 61 -1.06 -11.26 10.72
N PHE A 62 -1.03 -11.20 9.37
CA PHE A 62 0.23 -11.21 8.65
C PHE A 62 0.96 -9.89 8.88
N THR A 63 2.25 -9.95 9.23
CA THR A 63 3.08 -8.77 9.35
C THR A 63 4.55 -9.13 9.22
N THR A 64 5.31 -8.24 8.56
CA THR A 64 6.77 -8.27 8.55
C THR A 64 7.37 -7.30 9.57
N LYS A 65 6.52 -6.57 10.29
CA LYS A 65 6.94 -5.56 11.27
C LYS A 65 7.08 -6.18 12.65
N LYS A 66 8.09 -5.70 13.38
CA LYS A 66 8.35 -6.20 14.74
C LYS A 66 7.21 -5.93 15.72
N LYS A 67 6.43 -4.88 15.51
CA LYS A 67 5.37 -4.45 16.42
C LYS A 67 3.99 -4.39 15.75
N GLY A 68 3.87 -4.93 14.54
CA GLY A 68 2.61 -4.90 13.82
C GLY A 68 1.66 -6.01 14.24
N THR A 69 0.37 -5.74 14.21
CA THR A 69 -0.66 -6.74 14.50
C THR A 69 -1.02 -7.60 13.29
N GLY A 70 -0.66 -7.15 12.08
CA GLY A 70 -1.03 -7.81 10.84
C GLY A 70 -2.46 -7.57 10.40
N LEU A 71 -3.18 -6.66 11.03
CA LEU A 71 -4.57 -6.36 10.70
C LEU A 71 -4.75 -5.16 9.77
N GLY A 72 -3.77 -4.25 9.72
CA GLY A 72 -3.92 -2.98 8.99
C GLY A 72 -4.27 -3.14 7.53
N LEU A 73 -3.53 -3.98 6.78
CA LEU A 73 -3.78 -4.18 5.35
C LEU A 73 -5.04 -5.00 5.09
N ALA A 74 -5.39 -5.94 5.96
CA ALA A 74 -6.63 -6.69 5.84
C ALA A 74 -7.84 -5.76 5.97
N ILE A 75 -7.80 -4.82 6.91
CA ILE A 75 -8.85 -3.81 7.09
C ILE A 75 -8.94 -2.90 5.86
N VAL A 76 -7.80 -2.44 5.34
CA VAL A 76 -7.76 -1.62 4.12
C VAL A 76 -8.38 -2.36 2.95
N ASN A 77 -8.00 -3.61 2.73
CA ASN A 77 -8.51 -4.42 1.63
C ASN A 77 -10.02 -4.60 1.72
N LYS A 78 -10.54 -4.89 2.90
CA LYS A 78 -11.98 -5.03 3.12
C LYS A 78 -12.71 -3.72 2.82
N THR A 79 -12.21 -2.60 3.33
CA THR A 79 -12.82 -1.29 3.12
C THR A 79 -12.87 -0.94 1.63
N ILE A 80 -11.78 -1.17 0.91
CA ILE A 80 -11.70 -0.88 -0.53
C ILE A 80 -12.67 -1.78 -1.30
N ASN A 81 -12.73 -3.07 -0.98
CA ASN A 81 -13.65 -3.99 -1.63
C ASN A 81 -15.12 -3.63 -1.36
N ASP A 82 -15.44 -3.18 -0.15
CA ASP A 82 -16.78 -2.74 0.21
C ASP A 82 -17.22 -1.51 -0.59
N HIS A 83 -16.27 -0.75 -1.15
CA HIS A 83 -16.52 0.42 -1.98
C HIS A 83 -16.32 0.16 -3.47
N ASN A 84 -16.39 -1.11 -3.89
CA ASN A 84 -16.20 -1.52 -5.30
C ASN A 84 -14.83 -1.14 -5.86
N GLY A 85 -13.82 -1.22 -5.01
CA GLY A 85 -12.46 -0.93 -5.37
C GLY A 85 -11.57 -2.17 -5.42
N SER A 86 -10.35 -1.98 -5.84
CA SER A 86 -9.30 -3.00 -5.85
C SER A 86 -8.01 -2.44 -5.31
N LEU A 87 -7.19 -3.33 -4.75
CA LEU A 87 -5.91 -3.00 -4.16
C LEU A 87 -4.85 -3.91 -4.77
N GLU A 88 -3.77 -3.30 -5.29
CA GLU A 88 -2.64 -4.04 -5.84
C GLU A 88 -1.35 -3.58 -5.19
N PHE A 89 -0.48 -4.54 -4.89
CA PHE A 89 0.88 -4.27 -4.42
C PHE A 89 1.83 -4.48 -5.59
N ILE A 90 2.54 -3.42 -5.95
CA ILE A 90 3.44 -3.44 -7.10
C ILE A 90 4.88 -3.30 -6.58
N PRO A 91 5.71 -4.35 -6.69
CA PRO A 91 7.12 -4.23 -6.31
C PRO A 91 7.83 -3.22 -7.21
N ILE A 92 8.60 -2.33 -6.61
CA ILE A 92 9.44 -1.39 -7.33
C ILE A 92 10.85 -1.42 -6.74
N HIS A 93 11.79 -0.87 -7.48
CA HIS A 93 13.15 -0.77 -7.00
C HIS A 93 13.24 0.24 -5.85
N ASN A 94 13.83 -0.16 -4.73
CA ASN A 94 14.05 0.68 -3.55
C ASN A 94 12.78 1.24 -2.89
N GLY A 95 11.69 0.46 -2.90
CA GLY A 95 10.49 0.92 -2.22
C GLY A 95 9.30 0.02 -2.48
N ALA A 96 8.12 0.58 -2.28
CA ALA A 96 6.85 -0.09 -2.52
C ALA A 96 5.88 0.85 -3.24
N LYS A 97 5.04 0.27 -4.07
CA LYS A 97 3.95 0.96 -4.73
C LYS A 97 2.65 0.25 -4.42
N ILE A 98 1.65 0.99 -4.02
CA ILE A 98 0.30 0.48 -3.81
C ILE A 98 -0.62 1.21 -4.76
N LEU A 99 -1.38 0.44 -5.54
CA LEU A 99 -2.38 0.98 -6.46
C LEU A 99 -3.76 0.67 -5.91
N ILE A 100 -4.56 1.70 -5.70
CA ILE A 100 -5.94 1.60 -5.24
C ILE A 100 -6.83 2.16 -6.34
N LYS A 101 -7.77 1.35 -6.83
CA LYS A 101 -8.65 1.74 -7.92
C LYS A 101 -10.10 1.66 -7.45
N PHE A 102 -10.88 2.69 -7.74
CA PHE A 102 -12.32 2.71 -7.50
C PHE A 102 -13.04 2.92 -8.81
N ILE A 103 -14.03 2.07 -9.09
CA ILE A 103 -14.87 2.21 -10.27
C ILE A 103 -15.85 3.37 -10.04
N LYS A 104 -15.93 4.30 -11.00
CA LYS A 104 -16.89 5.39 -10.92
C LYS A 104 -18.30 4.84 -11.07
N TRP A 105 -19.19 5.31 -10.20
CA TRP A 105 -20.60 5.00 -10.38
C TRP A 105 -21.14 5.80 -11.55
N VAL A 106 -21.63 5.11 -12.57
CA VAL A 106 -22.19 5.75 -13.75
C VAL A 106 -23.70 5.55 -13.74
N GLN A 107 -24.42 6.64 -13.63
CA GLN A 107 -25.88 6.59 -13.72
C GLN A 107 -26.28 6.35 -15.18
N LYS A 108 -27.13 5.35 -15.40
CA LYS A 108 -27.49 4.92 -16.75
C LYS A 108 -28.67 5.67 -17.36
N TYR A 109 -29.14 6.68 -16.75
CA TYR A 109 -30.28 7.41 -17.30
C TYR A 109 -29.95 8.85 -17.56
#